data_d7fdc8a7f7eeb0802a29dffb1ab354ab
#
_entry.id   d7fdc8a7f7eeb0802a29dffb1ab354ab
#
_cell.length_a   1.000
_cell.length_b   1.000
_cell.length_c   1.000
_cell.angle_alpha   90.00
_cell.angle_beta   90.00
_cell.angle_gamma   90.00
#
_symmetry.space_group_name_H-M   'P 1'
#
loop_
_entity.id
_entity.type
_entity.pdbx_description
1 polymer ?
#
loop_
_entity_poly.entity_id
_entity_poly.type
_entity_poly.pdbx_seq_one_letter_code
_entity_poly.pdbx_strand_id
1 'polypeptide(L)'
;MSIKNVLQHVDKNMSILVNDLRVLIRQPSVSAKNQGIKKCANLVKNTLKKSGIKAEILSMKDYPPVVYGEVKSKKNPNKTLLFYNHYDVQPVEPVELWDDDPFSGTIKGNKIYGRGSSDDKGELITRVRAIVSFLKMTGDVPCNVKFVIEGEEETGSAHIEEYLKKYRKKFSCDGVIWEFGHVDSKNRPIIDLGMKGLLYVELS
;
A
#
# COMPACT_ATOMS: atom_id res chain seq x y z
N MET A 1 -22.97 2.67 -15.18
CA MET A 1 -22.00 3.80 -15.15
C MET A 1 -20.68 3.28 -15.71
N SER A 2 -20.00 4.05 -16.57
CA SER A 2 -18.83 3.57 -17.29
C SER A 2 -17.55 3.76 -16.49
N ILE A 3 -16.54 2.94 -16.75
CA ILE A 3 -15.17 3.08 -16.19
C ILE A 3 -14.61 4.50 -16.43
N LYS A 4 -15.01 5.14 -17.54
CA LYS A 4 -14.63 6.52 -17.87
C LYS A 4 -14.94 7.50 -16.74
N ASN A 5 -16.09 7.36 -16.09
CA ASN A 5 -16.47 8.25 -14.99
C ASN A 5 -15.58 8.03 -13.75
N VAL A 6 -15.18 6.78 -13.50
CA VAL A 6 -14.25 6.44 -12.40
C VAL A 6 -12.89 7.08 -12.66
N LEU A 7 -12.36 6.96 -13.89
CA LEU A 7 -11.08 7.56 -14.27
C LEU A 7 -11.15 9.10 -14.15
N GLN A 8 -12.19 9.73 -14.64
CA GLN A 8 -12.37 11.17 -14.48
C GLN A 8 -12.45 11.60 -13.00
N HIS A 9 -13.02 10.76 -12.13
CA HIS A 9 -13.04 11.05 -10.70
C HIS A 9 -11.63 10.97 -10.11
N VAL A 10 -10.80 10.00 -10.52
CA VAL A 10 -9.40 9.92 -10.12
C VAL A 10 -8.67 11.21 -10.49
N ASP A 11 -8.73 11.62 -11.76
CA ASP A 11 -8.05 12.82 -12.27
C ASP A 11 -8.45 14.09 -11.48
N LYS A 12 -9.75 14.27 -11.24
CA LYS A 12 -10.28 15.43 -10.49
C LYS A 12 -9.85 15.43 -9.00
N ASN A 13 -9.43 14.30 -8.46
CA ASN A 13 -9.09 14.16 -7.04
C ASN A 13 -7.61 13.85 -6.79
N MET A 14 -6.74 14.07 -7.79
CA MET A 14 -5.29 13.85 -7.65
C MET A 14 -4.68 14.61 -6.47
N SER A 15 -5.12 15.83 -6.19
CA SER A 15 -4.64 16.62 -5.05
C SER A 15 -4.90 15.93 -3.70
N ILE A 16 -6.02 15.21 -3.59
CA ILE A 16 -6.33 14.45 -2.37
C ILE A 16 -5.40 13.24 -2.25
N LEU A 17 -5.16 12.52 -3.35
CA LEU A 17 -4.20 11.41 -3.39
C LEU A 17 -2.81 11.87 -2.95
N VAL A 18 -2.33 12.95 -3.56
CA VAL A 18 -1.02 13.56 -3.26
C VAL A 18 -0.93 13.94 -1.77
N ASN A 19 -1.97 14.55 -1.22
CA ASN A 19 -1.98 14.94 0.19
C ASN A 19 -1.96 13.73 1.13
N ASP A 20 -2.74 12.69 0.84
CA ASP A 20 -2.75 11.46 1.65
C ASP A 20 -1.40 10.76 1.61
N LEU A 21 -0.76 10.69 0.44
CA LEU A 21 0.57 10.13 0.31
C LEU A 21 1.58 10.91 1.15
N ARG A 22 1.55 12.24 1.07
CA ARG A 22 2.44 13.08 1.89
C ARG A 22 2.25 12.86 3.38
N VAL A 23 1.02 12.66 3.83
CA VAL A 23 0.73 12.35 5.24
C VAL A 23 1.38 11.02 5.65
N LEU A 24 1.35 10.00 4.78
CA LEU A 24 2.02 8.72 5.05
C LEU A 24 3.55 8.83 5.00
N ILE A 25 4.11 9.56 4.03
CA ILE A 25 5.57 9.77 3.93
C ILE A 25 6.09 10.43 5.21
N ARG A 26 5.38 11.45 5.72
CA ARG A 26 5.75 12.19 6.94
C ARG A 26 5.70 11.38 8.23
N GLN A 27 5.11 10.19 8.19
CA GLN A 27 5.19 9.24 9.29
C GLN A 27 6.31 8.24 9.01
N PRO A 28 7.48 8.36 9.64
CA PRO A 28 8.53 7.36 9.54
C PRO A 28 8.04 5.98 9.96
N SER A 29 8.51 4.94 9.28
CA SER A 29 8.17 3.53 9.55
C SER A 29 9.32 2.62 9.10
N VAL A 30 10.51 2.85 9.66
CA VAL A 30 11.72 2.11 9.30
C VAL A 30 11.76 0.78 10.05
N SER A 31 11.48 -0.34 9.36
CA SER A 31 11.38 -1.67 9.96
C SER A 31 12.70 -2.13 10.57
N ALA A 32 13.82 -1.97 9.87
CA ALA A 32 15.15 -2.33 10.36
C ALA A 32 15.55 -1.66 11.69
N LYS A 33 14.92 -0.53 12.04
CA LYS A 33 15.13 0.21 13.28
C LYS A 33 13.95 0.11 14.25
N ASN A 34 12.91 -0.63 13.92
CA ASN A 34 11.63 -0.64 14.63
C ASN A 34 11.08 0.78 14.91
N GLN A 35 11.37 1.73 14.02
CA GLN A 35 11.03 3.13 14.18
C GLN A 35 9.67 3.44 13.57
N GLY A 36 8.71 3.86 14.40
CA GLY A 36 7.43 4.39 13.93
C GLY A 36 6.42 3.35 13.42
N ILE A 37 6.74 2.07 13.39
CA ILE A 37 5.95 0.96 12.83
C ILE A 37 4.49 0.97 13.33
N LYS A 38 4.28 0.93 14.67
CA LYS A 38 2.93 0.93 15.25
C LYS A 38 2.15 2.23 14.96
N LYS A 39 2.84 3.37 14.91
CA LYS A 39 2.22 4.66 14.56
C LYS A 39 1.77 4.67 13.11
N CYS A 40 2.61 4.19 12.19
CA CYS A 40 2.29 4.09 10.78
C CYS A 40 1.13 3.11 10.53
N ALA A 41 1.12 1.93 11.15
CA ALA A 41 0.00 1.00 11.07
C ALA A 41 -1.34 1.65 11.48
N ASN A 42 -1.35 2.42 12.59
CA ASN A 42 -2.55 3.15 13.01
C ASN A 42 -2.95 4.24 12.00
N LEU A 43 -1.97 4.94 11.42
CA LEU A 43 -2.24 5.95 10.39
C LEU A 43 -2.85 5.31 9.14
N VAL A 44 -2.28 4.21 8.65
CA VAL A 44 -2.82 3.43 7.50
C VAL A 44 -4.24 2.96 7.79
N LYS A 45 -4.49 2.32 8.93
CA LYS A 45 -5.84 1.91 9.34
C LYS A 45 -6.83 3.09 9.30
N ASN A 46 -6.43 4.24 9.85
CA ASN A 46 -7.28 5.42 9.89
C ASN A 46 -7.53 6.00 8.50
N THR A 47 -6.54 5.96 7.61
CA THR A 47 -6.67 6.37 6.20
C THR A 47 -7.67 5.48 5.47
N LEU A 48 -7.60 4.16 5.64
CA LEU A 48 -8.59 3.24 5.09
C LEU A 48 -10.00 3.56 5.60
N LYS A 49 -10.17 3.73 6.91
CA LYS A 49 -11.48 4.05 7.52
C LYS A 49 -12.07 5.37 7.01
N LYS A 50 -11.26 6.43 6.93
CA LYS A 50 -11.67 7.73 6.36
C LYS A 50 -12.08 7.60 4.89
N SER A 51 -11.51 6.64 4.18
CA SER A 51 -11.81 6.31 2.79
C SER A 51 -13.05 5.43 2.62
N GLY A 52 -13.77 5.10 3.71
CA GLY A 52 -14.97 4.26 3.67
C GLY A 52 -14.67 2.76 3.60
N ILE A 53 -13.42 2.36 3.82
CA ILE A 53 -12.97 0.97 3.84
C ILE A 53 -12.99 0.47 5.29
N LYS A 54 -13.68 -0.64 5.56
CA LYS A 54 -13.64 -1.27 6.89
C LYS A 54 -12.22 -1.75 7.15
N ALA A 55 -11.61 -1.30 8.25
CA ALA A 55 -10.21 -1.64 8.55
C ALA A 55 -9.97 -1.91 10.03
N GLU A 56 -9.05 -2.81 10.29
CA GLU A 56 -8.59 -3.22 11.62
C GLU A 56 -7.09 -3.49 11.63
N ILE A 57 -6.49 -3.49 12.82
CA ILE A 57 -5.12 -3.94 13.03
C ILE A 57 -5.17 -5.39 13.52
N LEU A 58 -4.46 -6.25 12.84
CA LEU A 58 -4.19 -7.61 13.27
C LEU A 58 -2.85 -7.58 14.00
N SER A 59 -2.87 -7.99 15.27
CA SER A 59 -1.66 -7.98 16.10
C SER A 59 -1.32 -9.38 16.57
N MET A 60 -0.05 -9.66 16.61
CA MET A 60 0.55 -10.80 17.29
C MET A 60 1.63 -10.28 18.24
N LYS A 61 1.94 -11.06 19.29
CA LYS A 61 2.93 -10.65 20.28
C LYS A 61 4.30 -10.54 19.59
N ASP A 62 4.97 -9.42 19.83
CA ASP A 62 6.34 -9.11 19.39
C ASP A 62 6.52 -8.97 17.86
N TYR A 63 5.44 -9.05 17.06
CA TYR A 63 5.51 -8.89 15.60
C TYR A 63 4.99 -7.51 15.16
N PRO A 64 5.54 -6.97 14.06
CA PRO A 64 4.96 -5.80 13.40
C PRO A 64 3.50 -6.05 13.03
N PRO A 65 2.58 -5.12 13.35
CA PRO A 65 1.16 -5.36 13.09
C PRO A 65 0.83 -5.32 11.60
N VAL A 66 -0.07 -6.19 11.18
CA VAL A 66 -0.66 -6.15 9.82
C VAL A 66 -1.94 -5.33 9.86
N VAL A 67 -2.10 -4.42 8.92
CA VAL A 67 -3.36 -3.70 8.71
C VAL A 67 -4.20 -4.46 7.69
N TYR A 68 -5.41 -4.83 8.08
CA TYR A 68 -6.39 -5.47 7.22
C TYR A 68 -7.49 -4.49 6.85
N GLY A 69 -7.84 -4.44 5.56
CA GLY A 69 -8.96 -3.67 5.03
C GLY A 69 -9.91 -4.54 4.22
N GLU A 70 -11.22 -4.20 4.20
CA GLU A 70 -12.20 -4.92 3.40
C GLU A 70 -13.31 -4.02 2.89
N VAL A 71 -13.67 -4.22 1.61
CA VAL A 71 -14.88 -3.69 0.98
C VAL A 71 -15.61 -4.85 0.31
N LYS A 72 -16.88 -5.04 0.64
CA LYS A 72 -17.72 -6.08 0.03
C LYS A 72 -18.48 -5.51 -1.17
N SER A 73 -18.43 -6.22 -2.29
CA SER A 73 -19.26 -5.93 -3.44
C SER A 73 -20.67 -6.46 -3.22
N LYS A 74 -21.65 -5.67 -3.61
CA LYS A 74 -23.07 -6.09 -3.64
C LYS A 74 -23.39 -6.87 -4.89
N LYS A 75 -22.70 -6.55 -6.01
CA LYS A 75 -22.98 -7.17 -7.33
C LYS A 75 -22.22 -8.45 -7.57
N ASN A 76 -20.98 -8.56 -7.08
CA ASN A 76 -20.13 -9.73 -7.26
C ASN A 76 -19.55 -10.23 -5.93
N PRO A 77 -20.39 -10.70 -4.99
CA PRO A 77 -19.95 -11.10 -3.66
C PRO A 77 -19.12 -12.39 -3.65
N ASN A 78 -19.12 -13.15 -4.76
CA ASN A 78 -18.43 -14.44 -4.87
C ASN A 78 -17.00 -14.32 -5.43
N LYS A 79 -16.56 -13.12 -5.78
CA LYS A 79 -15.20 -12.87 -6.26
C LYS A 79 -14.49 -11.90 -5.33
N THR A 80 -13.24 -12.20 -5.02
CA THR A 80 -12.43 -11.42 -4.08
C THR A 80 -11.05 -11.17 -4.65
N LEU A 81 -10.70 -9.89 -4.78
CA LEU A 81 -9.36 -9.43 -5.09
C LEU A 81 -8.67 -8.96 -3.82
N LEU A 82 -7.45 -9.37 -3.59
CA LEU A 82 -6.62 -8.93 -2.49
C LEU A 82 -5.49 -8.07 -3.00
N PHE A 83 -5.32 -6.88 -2.40
CA PHE A 83 -4.13 -6.06 -2.56
C PHE A 83 -3.17 -6.37 -1.41
N TYR A 84 -1.96 -6.79 -1.77
CA TYR A 84 -0.85 -6.85 -0.84
C TYR A 84 -0.02 -5.60 -0.96
N ASN A 85 0.32 -5.01 0.17
CA ASN A 85 1.14 -3.82 0.30
C ASN A 85 1.94 -3.90 1.61
N HIS A 86 2.91 -3.00 1.75
CA HIS A 86 3.57 -2.75 3.03
C HIS A 86 3.60 -1.26 3.38
N TYR A 87 3.74 -0.95 4.66
CA TYR A 87 3.81 0.42 5.15
C TYR A 87 5.16 0.77 5.74
N ASP A 88 6.04 -0.20 5.92
CA ASP A 88 7.42 0.05 6.33
C ASP A 88 8.28 0.51 5.16
N VAL A 89 9.45 0.96 5.47
CA VAL A 89 10.38 1.55 4.51
C VAL A 89 11.82 1.24 4.90
N GLN A 90 12.72 1.26 3.92
CA GLN A 90 14.16 1.17 4.12
C GLN A 90 14.70 2.36 4.96
N PRO A 91 15.84 2.19 5.63
CA PRO A 91 16.59 3.28 6.23
C PRO A 91 16.88 4.41 5.24
N VAL A 92 17.12 5.59 5.77
CA VAL A 92 17.35 6.82 4.97
C VAL A 92 18.81 7.21 4.88
N GLU A 93 19.67 6.48 5.57
CA GLU A 93 21.11 6.73 5.57
C GLU A 93 21.76 6.37 4.22
N PRO A 94 22.75 7.13 3.77
CA PRO A 94 23.28 8.35 4.41
C PRO A 94 22.38 9.56 4.15
N VAL A 95 21.98 10.25 5.24
CA VAL A 95 21.00 11.35 5.17
C VAL A 95 21.51 12.55 4.38
N GLU A 96 22.82 12.76 4.37
CA GLU A 96 23.49 13.86 3.65
C GLU A 96 23.39 13.76 2.12
N LEU A 97 22.98 12.63 1.59
CA LEU A 97 22.75 12.45 0.14
C LEU A 97 21.33 12.85 -0.30
N TRP A 98 20.47 13.21 0.65
CA TRP A 98 19.13 13.68 0.31
C TRP A 98 19.12 15.19 0.11
N ASP A 99 18.52 15.68 -0.98
CA ASP A 99 18.34 17.12 -1.21
C ASP A 99 17.39 17.78 -0.21
N ASP A 100 16.40 17.02 0.28
CA ASP A 100 15.40 17.44 1.26
C ASP A 100 15.29 16.38 2.36
N ASP A 101 14.65 16.72 3.48
CA ASP A 101 14.32 15.71 4.51
C ASP A 101 13.57 14.52 3.87
N PRO A 102 14.12 13.30 4.01
CA PRO A 102 13.55 12.10 3.38
C PRO A 102 12.11 11.80 3.79
N PHE A 103 11.61 12.35 4.89
CA PHE A 103 10.22 12.23 5.31
C PHE A 103 9.37 13.49 5.09
N SER A 104 9.87 14.48 4.36
CA SER A 104 9.12 15.71 4.07
C SER A 104 7.95 15.52 3.12
N GLY A 105 8.05 14.58 2.17
CA GLY A 105 7.12 14.48 1.05
C GLY A 105 7.15 15.74 0.19
N THR A 106 8.35 16.23 -0.14
CA THR A 106 8.54 17.44 -0.94
C THR A 106 8.00 17.25 -2.34
N ILE A 107 7.31 18.28 -2.86
CA ILE A 107 6.83 18.32 -4.24
C ILE A 107 7.75 19.24 -5.04
N LYS A 108 8.36 18.71 -6.11
CA LYS A 108 9.13 19.48 -7.10
C LYS A 108 8.54 19.24 -8.49
N GLY A 109 7.90 20.25 -9.07
CA GLY A 109 7.16 20.10 -10.31
C GLY A 109 5.98 19.11 -10.17
N ASN A 110 6.00 18.04 -10.95
CA ASN A 110 4.98 16.98 -10.95
C ASN A 110 5.43 15.70 -10.23
N LYS A 111 6.45 15.77 -9.38
CA LYS A 111 7.01 14.63 -8.66
C LYS A 111 6.96 14.86 -7.16
N ILE A 112 6.78 13.76 -6.41
CA ILE A 112 6.90 13.71 -4.95
C ILE A 112 8.21 13.00 -4.61
N TYR A 113 8.98 13.61 -3.70
CA TYR A 113 10.23 13.06 -3.20
C TYR A 113 10.09 12.71 -1.73
N GLY A 114 10.57 11.55 -1.34
CA GLY A 114 10.60 11.08 0.03
C GLY A 114 10.70 9.56 0.13
N ARG A 115 11.21 9.06 1.24
CA ARG A 115 11.31 7.63 1.50
C ARG A 115 9.91 7.01 1.58
N GLY A 116 9.66 5.95 0.80
CA GLY A 116 8.36 5.32 0.69
C GLY A 116 7.40 5.99 -0.31
N SER A 117 7.83 7.03 -1.06
CA SER A 117 6.96 7.70 -2.03
C SER A 117 6.54 6.82 -3.21
N SER A 118 7.35 5.84 -3.58
CA SER A 118 7.06 4.79 -4.55
C SER A 118 6.83 3.47 -3.83
N ASP A 119 7.80 2.99 -3.13
CA ASP A 119 7.88 1.72 -2.44
C ASP A 119 7.61 1.92 -0.93
N ASP A 120 6.44 1.57 -0.41
CA ASP A 120 5.22 1.13 -1.09
C ASP A 120 4.01 2.00 -0.71
N LYS A 121 4.22 3.09 0.06
CA LYS A 121 3.14 4.02 0.48
C LYS A 121 2.42 4.67 -0.70
N GLY A 122 3.16 4.90 -1.82
CA GLY A 122 2.61 5.46 -3.04
C GLY A 122 1.61 4.53 -3.70
N GLU A 123 1.96 3.27 -3.86
CA GLU A 123 1.07 2.27 -4.43
C GLU A 123 -0.14 2.00 -3.55
N LEU A 124 0.10 1.87 -2.23
CA LEU A 124 -0.98 1.72 -1.26
C LEU A 124 -2.05 2.81 -1.42
N ILE A 125 -1.64 4.09 -1.43
CA ILE A 125 -2.57 5.20 -1.57
C ILE A 125 -3.25 5.21 -2.93
N THR A 126 -2.54 4.88 -3.99
CA THR A 126 -3.10 4.79 -5.34
C THR A 126 -4.22 3.74 -5.40
N ARG A 127 -4.00 2.56 -4.82
CA ARG A 127 -5.00 1.48 -4.73
C ARG A 127 -6.20 1.89 -3.88
N VAL A 128 -5.96 2.51 -2.73
CA VAL A 128 -7.04 3.04 -1.88
C VAL A 128 -7.89 4.06 -2.64
N ARG A 129 -7.28 4.99 -3.37
CA ARG A 129 -7.99 6.02 -4.13
C ARG A 129 -8.75 5.46 -5.34
N ALA A 130 -8.24 4.42 -5.96
CA ALA A 130 -8.98 3.68 -6.99
C ALA A 130 -10.29 3.10 -6.42
N ILE A 131 -10.24 2.43 -5.28
CA ILE A 131 -11.42 1.86 -4.61
C ILE A 131 -12.40 2.95 -4.19
N VAL A 132 -11.92 4.06 -3.62
CA VAL A 132 -12.77 5.22 -3.29
C VAL A 132 -13.48 5.74 -4.52
N SER A 133 -12.80 5.82 -5.65
CA SER A 133 -13.38 6.32 -6.90
C SER A 133 -14.49 5.40 -7.42
N PHE A 134 -14.32 4.08 -7.32
CA PHE A 134 -15.40 3.14 -7.61
C PHE A 134 -16.60 3.36 -6.69
N LEU A 135 -16.38 3.38 -5.38
CA LEU A 135 -17.44 3.57 -4.39
C LEU A 135 -18.22 4.88 -4.62
N LYS A 136 -17.51 5.98 -4.87
CA LYS A 136 -18.11 7.30 -5.10
C LYS A 136 -18.91 7.36 -6.41
N MET A 137 -18.39 6.77 -7.47
CA MET A 137 -18.98 6.92 -8.79
C MET A 137 -20.02 5.83 -9.12
N THR A 138 -19.93 4.66 -8.50
CA THR A 138 -20.83 3.54 -8.82
C THR A 138 -21.66 3.06 -7.64
N GLY A 139 -21.34 3.50 -6.42
CA GLY A 139 -21.96 3.04 -5.17
C GLY A 139 -21.51 1.61 -4.77
N ASP A 140 -20.58 1.01 -5.52
CA ASP A 140 -20.12 -0.36 -5.30
C ASP A 140 -18.69 -0.54 -5.85
N VAL A 141 -18.10 -1.71 -5.61
CA VAL A 141 -16.82 -2.15 -6.18
C VAL A 141 -17.05 -3.34 -7.13
N PRO A 142 -16.17 -3.56 -8.13
CA PRO A 142 -16.35 -4.62 -9.13
C PRO A 142 -16.42 -6.03 -8.55
N CYS A 143 -15.72 -6.30 -7.46
CA CYS A 143 -15.71 -7.53 -6.67
C CYS A 143 -15.39 -7.18 -5.22
N ASN A 144 -15.43 -8.14 -4.31
CA ASN A 144 -14.90 -7.91 -2.96
C ASN A 144 -13.43 -7.50 -3.07
N VAL A 145 -13.04 -6.52 -2.27
CA VAL A 145 -11.65 -6.06 -2.19
C VAL A 145 -11.14 -6.23 -0.79
N LYS A 146 -9.96 -6.80 -0.66
CA LYS A 146 -9.23 -6.92 0.58
C LYS A 146 -7.88 -6.22 0.47
N PHE A 147 -7.41 -5.69 1.59
CA PHE A 147 -6.07 -5.14 1.77
C PHE A 147 -5.38 -5.91 2.88
N VAL A 148 -4.18 -6.38 2.62
CA VAL A 148 -3.24 -6.93 3.60
C VAL A 148 -1.99 -6.09 3.49
N ILE A 149 -1.69 -5.34 4.55
CA ILE A 149 -0.63 -4.32 4.53
C ILE A 149 0.26 -4.58 5.72
N GLU A 150 1.47 -5.08 5.48
CA GLU A 150 2.42 -5.46 6.52
C GLU A 150 3.41 -4.34 6.89
N GLY A 151 4.25 -4.58 7.88
CA GLY A 151 5.18 -3.60 8.43
C GLY A 151 6.61 -4.08 8.59
N GLU A 152 7.02 -5.12 7.85
CA GLU A 152 8.38 -5.69 7.89
C GLU A 152 8.82 -6.26 6.53
N GLU A 153 8.21 -5.82 5.42
CA GLU A 153 8.56 -6.27 4.08
C GLU A 153 10.04 -6.01 3.80
N GLU A 154 10.50 -4.82 4.10
CA GLU A 154 11.86 -4.34 3.86
C GLU A 154 12.95 -5.03 4.71
N THR A 155 12.52 -5.94 5.58
CA THR A 155 13.38 -6.82 6.38
C THR A 155 13.10 -8.31 6.11
N GLY A 156 12.39 -8.60 5.01
CA GLY A 156 12.17 -9.96 4.50
C GLY A 156 10.92 -10.64 5.04
N SER A 157 9.91 -9.90 5.51
CA SER A 157 8.58 -10.43 5.90
C SER A 157 8.62 -11.63 6.84
N ALA A 158 9.51 -11.60 7.83
CA ALA A 158 9.83 -12.76 8.67
C ALA A 158 8.61 -13.43 9.34
N HIS A 159 7.53 -12.66 9.59
CA HIS A 159 6.37 -13.16 10.33
C HIS A 159 5.07 -13.20 9.51
N ILE A 160 5.10 -12.88 8.21
CA ILE A 160 3.88 -12.86 7.39
C ILE A 160 3.21 -14.24 7.32
N GLU A 161 4.00 -15.31 7.32
CA GLU A 161 3.45 -16.68 7.30
C GLU A 161 2.60 -16.98 8.51
N GLU A 162 2.97 -16.52 9.71
CA GLU A 162 2.22 -16.71 10.93
C GLU A 162 0.86 -15.98 10.85
N TYR A 163 0.85 -14.76 10.29
CA TYR A 163 -0.38 -14.04 10.01
C TYR A 163 -1.25 -14.78 8.99
N LEU A 164 -0.67 -15.33 7.92
CA LEU A 164 -1.39 -16.11 6.91
C LEU A 164 -2.00 -17.38 7.53
N LYS A 165 -1.28 -18.09 8.38
CA LYS A 165 -1.78 -19.27 9.10
C LYS A 165 -2.94 -18.90 10.03
N LYS A 166 -2.75 -17.88 10.88
CA LYS A 166 -3.73 -17.45 11.88
C LYS A 166 -5.00 -16.86 11.27
N TYR A 167 -4.87 -16.07 10.23
CA TYR A 167 -5.97 -15.32 9.62
C TYR A 167 -6.36 -15.85 8.22
N ARG A 168 -6.08 -17.12 7.94
CA ARG A 168 -6.30 -17.76 6.63
C ARG A 168 -7.66 -17.46 5.99
N LYS A 169 -8.75 -17.57 6.77
CA LYS A 169 -10.11 -17.27 6.27
C LYS A 169 -10.29 -15.80 5.89
N LYS A 170 -9.64 -14.89 6.63
CA LYS A 170 -9.69 -13.45 6.40
C LYS A 170 -8.92 -13.08 5.12
N PHE A 171 -7.80 -13.74 4.85
CA PHE A 171 -6.94 -13.48 3.70
C PHE A 171 -7.32 -14.29 2.45
N SER A 172 -8.28 -15.22 2.55
CA SER A 172 -8.76 -16.00 1.38
C SER A 172 -9.26 -15.07 0.27
N CYS A 173 -8.83 -15.31 -0.96
CA CYS A 173 -9.16 -14.51 -2.15
C CYS A 173 -9.08 -15.39 -3.42
N ASP A 174 -9.59 -14.88 -4.54
CA ASP A 174 -9.49 -15.49 -5.86
C ASP A 174 -8.23 -15.05 -6.63
N GLY A 175 -7.69 -13.89 -6.29
CA GLY A 175 -6.48 -13.35 -6.90
C GLY A 175 -5.84 -12.30 -6.02
N VAL A 176 -4.52 -12.12 -6.19
CA VAL A 176 -3.72 -11.13 -5.48
C VAL A 176 -3.10 -10.18 -6.49
N ILE A 177 -3.17 -8.89 -6.20
CA ILE A 177 -2.30 -7.88 -6.79
C ILE A 177 -1.24 -7.57 -5.74
N TRP A 178 -0.01 -8.00 -6.04
CA TRP A 178 1.15 -7.77 -5.19
C TRP A 178 1.58 -6.31 -5.29
N GLU A 179 2.38 -5.85 -4.35
CA GLU A 179 3.08 -4.60 -4.50
C GLU A 179 3.92 -4.63 -5.79
N PHE A 180 4.41 -3.54 -6.22
CA PHE A 180 5.15 -3.32 -7.45
C PHE A 180 4.32 -2.72 -8.57
N GLY A 181 4.70 -1.54 -8.96
CA GLY A 181 4.15 -0.86 -10.12
C GLY A 181 5.22 0.01 -10.73
N HIS A 182 5.70 -0.39 -11.88
CA HIS A 182 6.61 0.43 -12.65
C HIS A 182 6.03 0.72 -14.04
N VAL A 183 6.67 1.62 -14.73
CA VAL A 183 6.31 1.98 -16.10
C VAL A 183 7.49 1.69 -17.02
N ASP A 184 7.19 1.38 -18.27
CA ASP A 184 8.22 1.25 -19.30
C ASP A 184 8.79 2.62 -19.74
N SER A 185 9.74 2.60 -20.66
CA SER A 185 10.35 3.81 -21.22
C SER A 185 9.37 4.76 -21.93
N LYS A 186 8.15 4.31 -22.18
CA LYS A 186 7.05 5.10 -22.78
C LYS A 186 5.99 5.51 -21.76
N ASN A 187 6.28 5.42 -20.46
CA ASN A 187 5.36 5.67 -19.36
C ASN A 187 4.09 4.80 -19.38
N ARG A 188 4.15 3.58 -19.89
CA ARG A 188 3.04 2.64 -19.86
C ARG A 188 3.16 1.76 -18.62
N PRO A 189 2.09 1.57 -17.83
CA PRO A 189 2.11 0.65 -16.70
C PRO A 189 2.47 -0.77 -17.15
N ILE A 190 3.30 -1.44 -16.35
CA ILE A 190 3.67 -2.84 -16.56
C ILE A 190 2.93 -3.68 -15.53
N ILE A 191 2.50 -4.87 -15.94
CA ILE A 191 1.98 -5.90 -15.07
C ILE A 191 2.89 -7.11 -15.20
N ASP A 192 3.60 -7.43 -14.13
CA ASP A 192 4.43 -8.63 -14.07
C ASP A 192 3.56 -9.84 -13.73
N LEU A 193 3.67 -10.91 -14.52
CA LEU A 193 2.90 -12.13 -14.34
C LEU A 193 3.66 -13.21 -13.56
N GLY A 194 4.87 -12.90 -13.13
CA GLY A 194 5.72 -13.79 -12.36
C GLY A 194 7.02 -13.10 -11.96
N MET A 195 7.67 -13.65 -10.97
CA MET A 195 8.93 -13.13 -10.44
C MET A 195 10.01 -14.21 -10.49
N LYS A 196 11.27 -13.77 -10.59
CA LYS A 196 12.44 -14.64 -10.45
C LYS A 196 12.65 -14.97 -8.98
N GLY A 197 13.28 -16.12 -8.70
CA GLY A 197 13.87 -16.39 -7.41
C GLY A 197 15.07 -15.46 -7.15
N LEU A 198 15.33 -15.17 -5.88
CA LEU A 198 16.47 -14.39 -5.43
C LEU A 198 17.46 -15.30 -4.70
N LEU A 199 18.72 -15.21 -5.07
CA LEU A 199 19.85 -15.76 -4.28
C LEU A 199 20.82 -14.60 -4.01
N TYR A 200 20.91 -14.21 -2.75
CA TYR A 200 21.87 -13.22 -2.29
C TYR A 200 23.09 -13.95 -1.72
N VAL A 201 24.28 -13.55 -2.16
CA VAL A 201 25.56 -14.07 -1.65
C VAL A 201 26.49 -12.91 -1.37
N GLU A 202 27.22 -12.99 -0.25
CA GLU A 202 28.27 -12.06 0.11
C GLU A 202 29.62 -12.82 0.07
N LEU A 203 30.60 -12.24 -0.59
CA LEU A 203 31.97 -12.75 -0.66
C LEU A 203 32.86 -11.86 0.21
N SER A 204 33.44 -12.44 1.26
CA SER A 204 34.36 -11.76 2.18
C SER A 204 35.79 -12.23 1.96
#